data_a42b7a4cd7da09892ea2e3980e5a8a53
#
_entry.id   a42b7a4cd7da09892ea2e3980e5a8a53
#
_cell.length_a   1.000
_cell.length_b   1.000
_cell.length_c   1.000
_cell.angle_alpha   90.00
_cell.angle_beta   90.00
_cell.angle_gamma   90.00
#
_symmetry.space_group_name_H-M   'P 1'
#
loop_
_entity.id
_entity.type
_entity.pdbx_description
1 polymer ?
#
loop_
_entity_poly.entity_id
_entity_poly.type
_entity_poly.pdbx_seq_one_letter_code
_entity_poly.pdbx_strand_id
1 'polypeptide(L)' 'IADALQTRHNIRLSPRQAEVAILVLRGHSTASIALRLGVSAQTVKVFRRQIYQRCEISSQAELFALMLPLLTP' A
#
# COMPACT_ATOMS: atom_id res chain seq x y z
N ILE A 1 -4.20 -6.18 7.28
CA ILE A 1 -4.20 -4.72 7.11
C ILE A 1 -5.41 -4.22 6.33
N ALA A 2 -5.83 -4.94 5.29
CA ALA A 2 -7.00 -4.54 4.50
C ALA A 2 -8.27 -4.50 5.36
N ASP A 3 -8.44 -5.47 6.25
CA ASP A 3 -9.58 -5.51 7.15
C ASP A 3 -9.58 -4.34 8.13
N ALA A 4 -8.42 -3.99 8.66
CA ALA A 4 -8.28 -2.86 9.58
C ALA A 4 -8.60 -1.54 8.89
N LEU A 5 -8.14 -1.36 7.64
CA LEU A 5 -8.46 -0.17 6.86
C LEU A 5 -9.96 -0.07 6.60
N GLN A 6 -10.61 -1.18 6.23
CA GLN A 6 -12.05 -1.19 6.00
C GLN A 6 -12.81 -0.85 7.27
N THR A 7 -12.42 -1.43 8.40
CA THR A 7 -13.13 -1.27 9.67
C THR A 7 -12.92 0.11 10.29
N ARG A 8 -11.67 0.60 10.32
CA ARG A 8 -11.33 1.84 11.03
C ARG A 8 -11.47 3.10 10.19
N HIS A 9 -11.20 2.99 8.87
CA HIS A 9 -11.13 4.16 7.99
C HIS A 9 -12.09 4.10 6.82
N ASN A 10 -12.83 2.99 6.69
CA ASN A 10 -13.71 2.75 5.54
C ASN A 10 -12.97 2.83 4.21
N ILE A 11 -11.71 2.40 4.19
CA ILE A 11 -10.88 2.35 3.01
C ILE A 11 -10.79 0.90 2.53
N ARG A 12 -11.17 0.66 1.27
CA ARG A 12 -11.12 -0.67 0.68
C ARG A 12 -10.00 -0.76 -0.35
N LEU A 13 -9.04 -1.64 -0.08
CA LEU A 13 -7.98 -1.98 -1.02
C LEU A 13 -8.24 -3.37 -1.58
N SER A 14 -7.91 -3.58 -2.87
CA SER A 14 -7.92 -4.92 -3.44
C SER A 14 -6.81 -5.74 -2.80
N PRO A 15 -6.86 -7.10 -2.89
CA PRO A 15 -5.78 -7.93 -2.38
C PRO A 15 -4.40 -7.54 -2.92
N ARG A 16 -4.31 -7.23 -4.22
CA ARG A 16 -3.03 -6.83 -4.83
C ARG A 16 -2.57 -5.47 -4.32
N GLN A 17 -3.48 -4.51 -4.18
CA GLN A 17 -3.16 -3.20 -3.62
C GLN A 17 -2.65 -3.35 -2.18
N ALA A 18 -3.28 -4.20 -1.38
CA ALA A 18 -2.86 -4.45 -0.01
C ALA A 18 -1.46 -5.07 0.04
N GLU A 19 -1.14 -6.02 -0.85
CA GLU A 19 0.19 -6.59 -0.94
C GLU A 19 1.25 -5.52 -1.24
N VAL A 20 0.98 -4.65 -2.20
CA VAL A 20 1.89 -3.57 -2.55
C VAL A 20 2.07 -2.62 -1.37
N ALA A 21 0.99 -2.24 -0.70
CA ALA A 21 1.06 -1.36 0.47
C ALA A 21 1.94 -1.94 1.57
N ILE A 22 1.79 -3.23 1.87
CA ILE A 22 2.60 -3.90 2.88
C ILE A 22 4.08 -3.91 2.49
N LEU A 23 4.40 -4.19 1.23
CA LEU A 23 5.78 -4.21 0.76
C LEU A 23 6.41 -2.82 0.82
N VAL A 24 5.64 -1.77 0.48
CA VAL A 24 6.11 -0.39 0.64
C VAL A 24 6.44 -0.11 2.11
N LEU A 25 5.56 -0.51 3.02
CA LEU A 25 5.78 -0.30 4.46
C LEU A 25 7.00 -1.06 4.99
N ARG A 26 7.33 -2.19 4.37
CA ARG A 26 8.53 -2.97 4.73
C ARG A 26 9.81 -2.41 4.11
N GLY A 27 9.72 -1.31 3.38
CA GLY A 27 10.89 -0.65 2.82
C GLY A 27 11.34 -1.15 1.46
N HIS A 28 10.52 -1.93 0.76
CA HIS A 28 10.87 -2.40 -0.57
C HIS A 28 10.77 -1.28 -1.60
N SER A 29 11.75 -1.21 -2.50
CA SER A 29 11.73 -0.29 -3.64
C SER A 29 10.69 -0.75 -4.67
N THR A 30 10.34 0.16 -5.59
CA THR A 30 9.46 -0.18 -6.71
C THR A 30 10.01 -1.39 -7.49
N ALA A 31 11.33 -1.41 -7.75
CA ALA A 31 11.97 -2.52 -8.47
C ALA A 31 11.86 -3.84 -7.70
N SER A 32 12.07 -3.80 -6.39
CA SER A 32 11.96 -4.99 -5.53
C SER A 32 10.54 -5.53 -5.53
N ILE A 33 9.55 -4.64 -5.41
CA ILE A 33 8.14 -5.04 -5.42
C ILE A 33 7.79 -5.67 -6.77
N ALA A 34 8.24 -5.07 -7.87
CA ALA A 34 8.00 -5.59 -9.22
C ALA A 34 8.52 -7.02 -9.36
N LEU A 35 9.74 -7.28 -8.88
CA LEU A 35 10.33 -8.61 -8.91
C LEU A 35 9.53 -9.61 -8.07
N ARG A 36 9.14 -9.21 -6.87
CA ARG A 36 8.41 -10.08 -5.95
C ARG A 36 7.04 -10.48 -6.48
N LEU A 37 6.37 -9.55 -7.15
CA LEU A 37 5.01 -9.79 -7.65
C LEU A 37 4.99 -10.29 -9.10
N GLY A 38 6.14 -10.32 -9.77
CA GLY A 38 6.22 -10.75 -11.16
C GLY A 38 5.54 -9.79 -12.13
N VAL A 39 5.63 -8.49 -11.86
CA VAL A 39 5.03 -7.44 -12.71
C VAL A 39 6.09 -6.40 -13.05
N SER A 40 5.75 -5.47 -13.95
CA SER A 40 6.65 -4.38 -14.30
C SER A 40 6.70 -3.30 -13.23
N ALA A 41 7.79 -2.53 -13.20
CA ALA A 41 7.90 -1.39 -12.31
C ALA A 41 6.78 -0.37 -12.57
N GLN A 42 6.38 -0.20 -13.82
CA GLN A 42 5.29 0.70 -14.18
C GLN A 42 3.97 0.25 -13.56
N THR A 43 3.71 -1.06 -13.54
CA THR A 43 2.52 -1.62 -12.91
C THR A 43 2.51 -1.33 -11.40
N VAL A 44 3.68 -1.45 -10.74
CA VAL A 44 3.79 -1.11 -9.31
C VAL A 44 3.47 0.36 -9.08
N LYS A 45 3.96 1.25 -9.95
CA LYS A 45 3.66 2.69 -9.84
C LYS A 45 2.16 2.95 -9.95
N VAL A 46 1.48 2.23 -10.83
CA VAL A 46 0.02 2.34 -10.97
C VAL A 46 -0.67 1.90 -9.68
N PHE A 47 -0.25 0.79 -9.09
CA PHE A 47 -0.80 0.33 -7.81
C PHE A 47 -0.58 1.35 -6.71
N ARG A 48 0.61 1.95 -6.62
CA ARG A 48 0.90 2.97 -5.60
C ARG A 48 -0.01 4.18 -5.77
N ARG A 49 -0.24 4.62 -7.01
CA ARG A 49 -1.15 5.73 -7.29
C ARG A 49 -2.56 5.40 -6.84
N GLN A 50 -3.04 4.20 -7.13
CA GLN A 50 -4.38 3.75 -6.72
C GLN A 50 -4.51 3.71 -5.20
N ILE A 51 -3.49 3.22 -4.50
CA ILE A 51 -3.47 3.17 -3.03
C ILE A 51 -3.56 4.59 -2.48
N TYR A 52 -2.77 5.52 -3.02
CA TYR A 52 -2.77 6.90 -2.55
C TYR A 52 -4.13 7.56 -2.78
N GLN A 53 -4.77 7.30 -3.92
CA GLN A 53 -6.11 7.82 -4.21
C GLN A 53 -7.15 7.25 -3.24
N ARG A 54 -7.11 5.95 -3.00
CA ARG A 54 -8.06 5.28 -2.10
C ARG A 54 -7.92 5.76 -0.66
N CYS A 55 -6.68 6.00 -0.23
CA CYS A 55 -6.38 6.46 1.12
C CYS A 55 -6.47 7.99 1.27
N GLU A 56 -6.68 8.71 0.16
CA GLU A 56 -6.73 10.17 0.13
C GLU A 56 -5.46 10.81 0.70
N ILE A 57 -4.32 10.26 0.29
CA ILE A 57 -3.00 10.74 0.70
C ILE A 57 -2.17 11.07 -0.54
N SER A 58 -1.07 11.79 -0.34
CA SER A 58 -0.22 12.23 -1.45
C SER A 58 1.24 11.88 -1.30
N SER A 59 1.64 11.21 -0.21
CA SER A 59 3.05 10.86 0.03
C SER A 59 3.19 9.53 0.73
N GLN A 60 4.39 8.95 0.62
CA GLN A 60 4.71 7.71 1.33
C GLN A 60 4.73 7.92 2.83
N ALA A 61 5.15 9.10 3.29
CA ALA A 61 5.13 9.42 4.73
C ALA A 61 3.70 9.37 5.28
N GLU A 62 2.74 9.88 4.53
CA GLU A 62 1.33 9.82 4.92
C GLU A 62 0.82 8.39 4.95
N LEU A 63 1.28 7.55 4.01
CA LEU A 63 0.92 6.13 3.99
C LEU A 63 1.42 5.44 5.26
N PHE A 64 2.68 5.70 5.66
CA PHE A 64 3.21 5.18 6.91
C PHE A 64 2.40 5.65 8.11
N ALA A 65 2.08 6.94 8.16
CA ALA A 65 1.31 7.51 9.27
C ALA A 65 -0.07 6.87 9.40
N LEU A 66 -0.70 6.56 8.26
CA LEU A 66 -2.01 5.91 8.24
C LEU A 66 -1.94 4.45 8.67
N MET A 67 -0.95 3.71 8.19
CA MET A 67 -0.95 2.24 8.29
C MET A 67 -0.19 1.68 9.48
N LEU A 68 0.87 2.34 9.96
CA LEU A 68 1.65 1.81 11.07
C LEU A 68 0.81 1.53 12.32
N PRO A 69 -0.11 2.42 12.73
CA PRO A 69 -0.96 2.13 13.89
C PRO A 69 -1.84 0.90 13.71
N LEU A 70 -2.12 0.49 12.47
CA LEU A 70 -2.96 -0.67 12.17
C LEU A 70 -2.17 -1.97 12.22
N LEU A 71 -0.83 -1.91 12.17
CA LEU A 71 0.05 -3.05 12.17
C LEU A 71 0.56 -3.40 13.58
N THR A 72 0.44 -2.48 14.53
CA THR A 72 0.86 -2.71 15.92
C THR A 72 -0.35 -3.00 16.78
N PRO A 73 -0.24 -3.97 17.68
CA PRO A 73 -1.34 -4.31 18.58
C PRO A 73 -1.71 -3.16 19.55
#